data_c6347625abcf89fc86794d73cdf1fe94
#
_entry.id   c6347625abcf89fc86794d73cdf1fe94
#
_cell.length_a   1.000
_cell.length_b   1.000
_cell.length_c   1.000
_cell.angle_alpha   90.00
_cell.angle_beta   90.00
_cell.angle_gamma   90.00
#
_symmetry.space_group_name_H-M   'P 1'
#
loop_
_entity.id
_entity.type
_entity.pdbx_description
1 polymer ?
#
loop_
_entity_poly.entity_id
_entity_poly.type
_entity_poly.pdbx_seq_one_letter_code
_entity_poly.pdbx_strand_id
1 'polypeptide(L)'
;MAMLEIRNVQKTFRTDAKPGLHAGIFHRSGARKAAQELQVLRGVDLTVEKGDVVAILGPSGSGKTTLLRCLNFLETADAGQLILDGESFDLAHANRADIARLRKKTAFVFQSYNLFRNKTALQNVTEGLIIARKMPKEQADAVGMKMLEKVGLADRADYYPRQLSGGQQQRVSIARALVRNPPVILADEPTGALDSHTGREVLGLLQQLHKQGHTVVLITHDNSIAVQADRIIRLEDGQVVYDGDSHAPEAMVQPTLLPETPEKEEQA
;
A
#
# COMPACT_ATOMS: atom_id res chain seq x y z
N MET A 1 -0.57 15.62 -17.34
CA MET A 1 0.84 15.17 -17.49
C MET A 1 1.06 14.07 -16.46
N ALA A 2 1.45 12.89 -16.93
CA ALA A 2 1.56 11.72 -16.07
C ALA A 2 2.55 11.97 -14.91
N MET A 3 2.09 11.74 -13.67
CA MET A 3 2.90 11.77 -12.46
C MET A 3 3.57 10.42 -12.24
N LEU A 4 2.85 9.35 -12.48
CA LEU A 4 3.31 7.98 -12.32
C LEU A 4 2.82 7.15 -13.51
N GLU A 5 3.72 6.44 -14.17
CA GLU A 5 3.42 5.52 -15.24
C GLU A 5 4.13 4.19 -14.99
N ILE A 6 3.41 3.10 -15.08
CA ILE A 6 3.87 1.74 -14.84
C ILE A 6 3.76 0.99 -16.15
N ARG A 7 4.83 0.29 -16.52
CA ARG A 7 4.90 -0.50 -17.77
C ARG A 7 5.33 -1.93 -17.47
N ASN A 8 4.49 -2.88 -17.87
CA ASN A 8 4.75 -4.32 -17.87
C ASN A 8 5.32 -4.87 -16.54
N VAL A 9 4.70 -4.49 -15.40
CA VAL A 9 5.17 -4.94 -14.09
C VAL A 9 4.77 -6.39 -13.86
N GLN A 10 5.78 -7.24 -13.60
CA GLN A 10 5.61 -8.67 -13.39
C GLN A 10 6.20 -9.09 -12.05
N LYS A 11 5.53 -10.04 -11.37
CA LYS A 11 6.02 -10.62 -10.12
C LYS A 11 5.54 -12.05 -9.95
N THR A 12 6.49 -12.95 -9.70
CA THR A 12 6.26 -14.36 -9.38
C THR A 12 6.88 -14.67 -8.02
N PHE A 13 6.15 -15.34 -7.15
CA PHE A 13 6.69 -15.90 -5.92
C PHE A 13 6.94 -17.39 -6.07
N ARG A 14 8.09 -17.85 -5.56
CA ARG A 14 8.43 -19.27 -5.49
C ARG A 14 8.21 -19.74 -4.06
N THR A 15 7.31 -20.72 -3.89
CA THR A 15 7.14 -21.40 -2.62
C THR A 15 8.04 -22.62 -2.59
N ASP A 16 9.19 -22.53 -1.91
CA ASP A 16 9.97 -23.71 -1.60
C ASP A 16 9.12 -24.62 -0.70
N ALA A 17 8.92 -25.87 -1.13
CA ALA A 17 8.29 -26.88 -0.29
C ALA A 17 9.19 -27.08 0.95
N LYS A 18 8.79 -26.50 2.12
CA LYS A 18 9.47 -26.80 3.39
C LYS A 18 9.43 -28.31 3.59
N PRO A 19 10.57 -28.98 3.85
CA PRO A 19 10.55 -30.36 4.27
C PRO A 19 9.75 -30.44 5.58
N GLY A 20 8.66 -31.22 5.57
CA GLY A 20 7.79 -31.39 6.74
C GLY A 20 8.61 -31.88 7.94
N LEU A 21 8.48 -31.23 9.09
CA LEU A 21 9.22 -31.48 10.33
C LEU A 21 8.74 -32.73 11.08
N HIS A 22 8.01 -33.63 10.42
CA HIS A 22 7.59 -34.94 10.93
C HIS A 22 7.65 -36.00 9.80
N ALA A 23 8.85 -36.44 9.48
CA ALA A 23 9.00 -37.74 8.79
C ALA A 23 9.72 -38.70 9.74
N GLY A 24 8.91 -39.46 10.50
CA GLY A 24 9.40 -40.69 11.13
C GLY A 24 10.05 -41.56 10.07
N ILE A 25 11.07 -42.30 10.50
CA ILE A 25 11.88 -43.28 9.79
C ILE A 25 11.00 -44.27 8.99
N PHE A 26 11.35 -44.50 7.73
CA PHE A 26 10.76 -45.39 6.72
C PHE A 26 9.79 -44.73 5.72
N HIS A 27 10.36 -44.17 4.61
CA HIS A 27 10.06 -44.63 3.24
C HIS A 27 10.95 -43.90 2.22
N ARG A 28 11.79 -44.66 1.51
CA ARG A 28 12.53 -44.25 0.31
C ARG A 28 11.53 -44.17 -0.87
N SER A 29 11.08 -42.98 -1.15
CA SER A 29 10.65 -42.60 -2.50
C SER A 29 10.67 -41.04 -2.54
N GLY A 30 11.80 -40.53 -2.98
CA GLY A 30 12.04 -39.07 -3.04
C GLY A 30 11.34 -38.45 -4.24
N ALA A 31 10.05 -38.19 -4.15
CA ALA A 31 9.42 -37.19 -4.97
C ALA A 31 9.67 -35.83 -4.33
N ARG A 32 10.69 -35.08 -4.78
CA ARG A 32 10.81 -33.63 -4.52
C ARG A 32 9.50 -33.01 -5.04
N LYS A 33 8.64 -32.53 -4.14
CA LYS A 33 7.53 -31.66 -4.56
C LYS A 33 8.16 -30.50 -5.33
N ALA A 34 7.77 -30.35 -6.59
CA ALA A 34 8.21 -29.25 -7.43
C ALA A 34 7.89 -27.92 -6.72
N ALA A 35 8.82 -27.00 -6.73
CA ALA A 35 8.57 -25.64 -6.25
C ALA A 35 7.36 -25.09 -7.01
N GLN A 36 6.36 -24.63 -6.28
CA GLN A 36 5.16 -24.07 -6.89
C GLN A 36 5.41 -22.60 -7.17
N GLU A 37 5.37 -22.20 -8.42
CA GLU A 37 5.48 -20.80 -8.84
C GLU A 37 4.08 -20.18 -8.85
N LEU A 38 3.93 -19.04 -8.19
CA LEU A 38 2.71 -18.25 -8.17
C LEU A 38 2.98 -16.92 -8.84
N GLN A 39 2.53 -16.74 -10.07
CA GLN A 39 2.59 -15.46 -10.77
C GLN A 39 1.49 -14.54 -10.24
N VAL A 40 1.89 -13.48 -9.51
CA VAL A 40 0.99 -12.55 -8.83
C VAL A 40 0.73 -11.30 -9.66
N LEU A 41 1.72 -10.80 -10.42
CA LEU A 41 1.56 -9.70 -11.37
C LEU A 41 1.93 -10.19 -12.76
N ARG A 42 1.05 -9.92 -13.73
CA ARG A 42 1.10 -10.49 -15.09
C ARG A 42 1.21 -9.44 -16.17
N GLY A 43 2.17 -8.50 -16.01
CA GLY A 43 2.35 -7.41 -16.97
C GLY A 43 1.35 -6.28 -16.74
N VAL A 44 1.41 -5.65 -15.55
CA VAL A 44 0.54 -4.55 -15.18
C VAL A 44 1.03 -3.27 -15.82
N ASP A 45 0.12 -2.60 -16.54
CA ASP A 45 0.30 -1.27 -17.10
C ASP A 45 -0.75 -0.33 -16.50
N LEU A 46 -0.35 0.86 -16.05
CA LEU A 46 -1.26 1.91 -15.64
C LEU A 46 -0.56 3.28 -15.62
N THR A 47 -1.37 4.33 -15.69
CA THR A 47 -0.90 5.72 -15.63
C THR A 47 -1.72 6.48 -14.59
N VAL A 48 -1.08 7.36 -13.81
CA VAL A 48 -1.73 8.26 -12.85
C VAL A 48 -1.30 9.68 -13.18
N GLU A 49 -2.25 10.57 -13.39
CA GLU A 49 -1.97 11.96 -13.67
C GLU A 49 -1.60 12.73 -12.38
N LYS A 50 -0.97 13.87 -12.55
CA LYS A 50 -0.60 14.73 -11.42
C LYS A 50 -1.85 15.30 -10.76
N GLY A 51 -1.98 15.08 -9.46
CA GLY A 51 -3.11 15.57 -8.68
C GLY A 51 -4.33 14.64 -8.72
N ASP A 52 -4.24 13.42 -9.28
CA ASP A 52 -5.33 12.45 -9.22
C ASP A 52 -5.44 11.77 -7.85
N VAL A 53 -6.66 11.34 -7.53
CA VAL A 53 -6.93 10.32 -6.52
C VAL A 53 -7.38 9.06 -7.24
N VAL A 54 -6.54 8.03 -7.22
CA VAL A 54 -6.80 6.76 -7.88
C VAL A 54 -6.95 5.65 -6.85
N ALA A 55 -8.07 4.93 -6.90
CA ALA A 55 -8.27 3.73 -6.11
C ALA A 55 -7.96 2.48 -6.93
N ILE A 56 -7.04 1.63 -6.44
CA ILE A 56 -6.81 0.29 -6.98
C ILE A 56 -7.69 -0.68 -6.20
N LEU A 57 -8.73 -1.17 -6.84
CA LEU A 57 -9.76 -2.06 -6.28
C LEU A 57 -9.55 -3.49 -6.79
N GLY A 58 -10.00 -4.48 -6.04
CA GLY A 58 -9.98 -5.88 -6.47
C GLY A 58 -10.09 -6.86 -5.30
N PRO A 59 -10.36 -8.14 -5.56
CA PRO A 59 -10.49 -9.16 -4.52
C PRO A 59 -9.17 -9.38 -3.75
N SER A 60 -9.25 -10.02 -2.58
CA SER A 60 -8.07 -10.43 -1.82
C SER A 60 -7.20 -11.37 -2.66
N GLY A 61 -5.88 -11.15 -2.66
CA GLY A 61 -4.95 -11.96 -3.45
C GLY A 61 -4.77 -11.53 -4.90
N SER A 62 -5.50 -10.52 -5.41
CA SER A 62 -5.37 -10.06 -6.81
C SER A 62 -4.03 -9.38 -7.17
N GLY A 63 -3.14 -9.16 -6.19
CA GLY A 63 -1.82 -8.57 -6.42
C GLY A 63 -1.67 -7.09 -6.06
N LYS A 64 -2.71 -6.39 -5.58
CA LYS A 64 -2.70 -4.94 -5.26
C LYS A 64 -1.56 -4.52 -4.34
N THR A 65 -1.46 -5.14 -3.16
CA THR A 65 -0.38 -4.86 -2.19
C THR A 65 0.99 -5.17 -2.77
N THR A 66 1.12 -6.26 -3.55
CA THR A 66 2.36 -6.62 -4.23
C THR A 66 2.75 -5.54 -5.25
N LEU A 67 1.79 -5.05 -6.04
CA LEU A 67 2.01 -3.96 -6.98
C LEU A 67 2.53 -2.72 -6.26
N LEU A 68 1.81 -2.24 -5.24
CA LEU A 68 2.20 -1.04 -4.50
C LEU A 68 3.59 -1.17 -3.86
N ARG A 69 3.92 -2.35 -3.34
CA ARG A 69 5.24 -2.65 -2.77
C ARG A 69 6.34 -2.64 -3.83
N CYS A 70 6.09 -3.14 -5.04
CA CYS A 70 7.03 -3.05 -6.15
C CYS A 70 7.29 -1.59 -6.53
N LEU A 71 6.25 -0.73 -6.54
CA LEU A 71 6.38 0.69 -6.88
C LEU A 71 7.21 1.49 -5.87
N ASN A 72 7.46 0.97 -4.67
CA ASN A 72 8.30 1.61 -3.66
C ASN A 72 9.54 0.77 -3.29
N PHE A 73 9.85 -0.26 -4.07
CA PHE A 73 10.95 -1.20 -3.80
C PHE A 73 10.91 -1.84 -2.40
N LEU A 74 9.71 -1.98 -1.82
CA LEU A 74 9.48 -2.83 -0.65
C LEU A 74 9.44 -4.30 -1.03
N GLU A 75 9.15 -4.57 -2.31
CA GLU A 75 9.30 -5.84 -3.00
C GLU A 75 10.02 -5.57 -4.33
N THR A 76 10.84 -6.51 -4.80
CA THR A 76 11.51 -6.40 -6.11
C THR A 76 10.62 -7.06 -7.17
N ALA A 77 10.26 -6.35 -8.21
CA ALA A 77 9.57 -6.93 -9.37
C ALA A 77 10.53 -7.82 -10.17
N ASP A 78 9.97 -8.79 -10.92
CA ASP A 78 10.77 -9.64 -11.80
C ASP A 78 11.03 -8.95 -13.15
N ALA A 79 10.12 -8.05 -13.55
CA ALA A 79 10.24 -7.18 -14.73
C ALA A 79 9.37 -5.94 -14.55
N GLY A 80 9.62 -4.92 -15.35
CA GLY A 80 8.81 -3.73 -15.46
C GLY A 80 9.55 -2.44 -15.22
N GLN A 81 8.92 -1.35 -15.64
CA GLN A 81 9.45 0.00 -15.55
C GLN A 81 8.47 0.90 -14.81
N LEU A 82 8.99 1.78 -13.97
CA LEU A 82 8.25 2.86 -13.34
C LEU A 82 8.82 4.19 -13.85
N ILE A 83 7.95 5.04 -14.38
CA ILE A 83 8.27 6.43 -14.66
C ILE A 83 7.56 7.28 -13.62
N LEU A 84 8.31 8.05 -12.85
CA LEU A 84 7.80 8.90 -11.78
C LEU A 84 8.29 10.33 -11.99
N ASP A 85 7.36 11.25 -12.26
CA ASP A 85 7.67 12.67 -12.51
C ASP A 85 8.76 12.82 -13.59
N GLY A 86 8.59 12.08 -14.70
CA GLY A 86 9.51 12.05 -15.85
C GLY A 86 10.81 11.26 -15.66
N GLU A 87 11.08 10.74 -14.47
CA GLU A 87 12.28 9.93 -14.17
C GLU A 87 11.96 8.44 -14.23
N SER A 88 12.76 7.68 -14.98
CA SER A 88 12.55 6.25 -15.21
C SER A 88 13.35 5.38 -14.24
N PHE A 89 12.72 4.31 -13.73
CA PHE A 89 13.28 3.32 -12.83
C PHE A 89 13.02 1.90 -13.35
N ASP A 90 14.05 1.07 -13.45
CA ASP A 90 13.92 -0.37 -13.71
C ASP A 90 13.53 -1.06 -12.37
N LEU A 91 12.35 -1.66 -12.32
CA LEU A 91 11.83 -2.27 -11.08
C LEU A 91 12.51 -3.61 -10.74
N ALA A 92 13.17 -4.25 -11.70
CA ALA A 92 13.92 -5.49 -11.48
C ALA A 92 15.39 -5.25 -11.11
N HIS A 93 16.01 -4.18 -11.63
CA HIS A 93 17.46 -3.98 -11.53
C HIS A 93 17.89 -2.64 -10.92
N ALA A 94 17.00 -1.96 -10.21
CA ALA A 94 17.31 -0.70 -9.57
C ALA A 94 18.44 -0.82 -8.53
N ASN A 95 19.39 0.10 -8.60
CA ASN A 95 20.45 0.20 -7.61
C ASN A 95 19.98 0.98 -6.35
N ARG A 96 20.82 1.01 -5.31
CA ARG A 96 20.48 1.70 -4.04
C ARG A 96 20.23 3.20 -4.21
N ALA A 97 20.90 3.85 -5.17
CA ALA A 97 20.72 5.28 -5.43
C ALA A 97 19.37 5.55 -6.09
N ASP A 98 18.95 4.70 -7.04
CA ASP A 98 17.64 4.76 -7.70
C ASP A 98 16.52 4.60 -6.67
N ILE A 99 16.61 3.57 -5.82
CA ILE A 99 15.65 3.34 -4.74
C ILE A 99 15.57 4.55 -3.80
N ALA A 100 16.71 5.14 -3.45
CA ALA A 100 16.73 6.31 -2.57
C ALA A 100 16.10 7.55 -3.25
N ARG A 101 16.30 7.75 -4.56
CA ARG A 101 15.68 8.83 -5.34
C ARG A 101 14.18 8.67 -5.41
N LEU A 102 13.70 7.47 -5.76
CA LEU A 102 12.28 7.15 -5.82
C LEU A 102 11.59 7.38 -4.47
N ARG A 103 12.15 6.83 -3.39
CA ARG A 103 11.61 6.99 -2.03
C ARG A 103 11.65 8.42 -1.48
N LYS A 104 12.36 9.34 -2.13
CA LYS A 104 12.26 10.78 -1.83
C LYS A 104 10.98 11.40 -2.43
N LYS A 105 10.50 10.87 -3.55
CA LYS A 105 9.32 11.35 -4.28
C LYS A 105 8.02 10.63 -3.86
N THR A 106 8.12 9.53 -3.09
CA THR A 106 6.96 8.75 -2.66
C THR A 106 6.85 8.67 -1.14
N ALA A 107 5.62 8.70 -0.63
CA ALA A 107 5.29 8.28 0.73
C ALA A 107 4.57 6.94 0.69
N PHE A 108 4.79 6.09 1.69
CA PHE A 108 4.05 4.84 1.83
C PHE A 108 3.31 4.79 3.16
N VAL A 109 1.99 4.62 3.09
CA VAL A 109 1.09 4.47 4.24
C VAL A 109 0.66 3.01 4.31
N PHE A 110 0.96 2.34 5.40
CA PHE A 110 0.70 0.91 5.61
C PHE A 110 -0.63 0.67 6.30
N GLN A 111 -1.25 -0.48 6.07
CA GLN A 111 -2.42 -0.96 6.78
C GLN A 111 -2.17 -1.11 8.29
N SER A 112 -1.01 -1.62 8.68
CA SER A 112 -0.64 -1.93 10.08
C SER A 112 0.21 -0.83 10.72
N TYR A 113 -0.05 0.44 10.50
CA TYR A 113 0.62 1.63 11.06
C TYR A 113 2.16 1.59 11.07
N ASN A 114 2.79 0.48 11.42
CA ASN A 114 4.23 0.21 11.46
C ASN A 114 5.03 1.25 12.27
N LEU A 115 4.49 1.67 13.42
CA LEU A 115 5.16 2.59 14.32
C LEU A 115 6.20 1.88 15.17
N PHE A 116 7.30 2.58 15.47
CA PHE A 116 8.28 2.16 16.45
C PHE A 116 7.67 2.21 17.85
N ARG A 117 7.46 1.04 18.48
CA ARG A 117 6.77 0.92 19.78
C ARG A 117 7.46 1.63 20.93
N ASN A 118 8.78 1.77 20.85
CA ASN A 118 9.64 2.40 21.85
C ASN A 118 9.92 3.89 21.59
N LYS A 119 9.19 4.51 20.65
CA LYS A 119 9.31 5.92 20.28
C LYS A 119 7.98 6.63 20.41
N THR A 120 8.01 7.91 20.81
CA THR A 120 6.81 8.76 20.85
C THR A 120 6.26 9.04 19.46
N ALA A 121 5.09 9.65 19.35
CA ALA A 121 4.51 10.09 18.09
C ALA A 121 5.47 11.02 17.33
N LEU A 122 6.01 12.03 18.00
CA LEU A 122 6.98 12.97 17.42
C LEU A 122 8.23 12.23 16.93
N GLN A 123 8.81 11.35 17.76
CA GLN A 123 9.99 10.57 17.40
C GLN A 123 9.73 9.64 16.21
N ASN A 124 8.53 9.03 16.11
CA ASN A 124 8.14 8.23 14.94
C ASN A 124 8.13 9.04 13.65
N VAL A 125 7.68 10.30 13.72
CA VAL A 125 7.65 11.20 12.56
C VAL A 125 9.05 11.68 12.19
N THR A 126 9.90 12.01 13.17
CA THR A 126 11.19 12.69 12.95
C THR A 126 12.37 11.76 12.71
N GLU A 127 12.25 10.46 13.04
CA GLU A 127 13.34 9.47 12.94
C GLU A 127 14.03 9.49 11.58
N GLY A 128 13.27 9.49 10.51
CA GLY A 128 13.81 9.50 9.16
C GLY A 128 14.58 10.77 8.80
N LEU A 129 14.23 11.90 9.40
CA LEU A 129 14.97 13.17 9.23
C LEU A 129 16.31 13.14 9.98
N ILE A 130 16.29 12.65 11.21
CA ILE A 130 17.48 12.61 12.08
C ILE A 130 18.48 11.58 11.56
N ILE A 131 18.04 10.33 11.33
CA ILE A 131 18.93 9.23 10.99
C ILE A 131 19.37 9.26 9.53
N ALA A 132 18.42 9.39 8.59
CA ALA A 132 18.73 9.30 7.16
C ALA A 132 19.20 10.62 6.54
N ARG A 133 18.76 11.78 7.08
CA ARG A 133 19.15 13.11 6.57
C ARG A 133 20.18 13.82 7.42
N LYS A 134 20.53 13.27 8.59
CA LYS A 134 21.46 13.91 9.55
C LYS A 134 20.96 15.30 9.99
N MET A 135 19.64 15.51 9.98
CA MET A 135 19.05 16.79 10.40
C MET A 135 19.23 16.96 11.91
N PRO A 136 19.62 18.17 12.40
CA PRO A 136 19.67 18.45 13.82
C PRO A 136 18.31 18.20 14.48
N LYS A 137 18.33 17.63 15.69
CA LYS A 137 17.11 17.18 16.40
C LYS A 137 16.08 18.30 16.53
N GLU A 138 16.49 19.50 16.93
CA GLU A 138 15.58 20.65 17.11
C GLU A 138 14.85 21.02 15.80
N GLN A 139 15.57 21.00 14.67
CA GLN A 139 14.96 21.25 13.36
C GLN A 139 14.01 20.13 12.94
N ALA A 140 14.40 18.87 13.19
CA ALA A 140 13.55 17.73 12.90
C ALA A 140 12.27 17.75 13.75
N ASP A 141 12.38 18.09 15.04
CA ASP A 141 11.23 18.18 15.95
C ASP A 141 10.29 19.31 15.52
N ALA A 142 10.80 20.46 15.10
CA ALA A 142 9.97 21.56 14.58
C ALA A 142 9.20 21.14 13.29
N VAL A 143 9.83 20.38 12.38
CA VAL A 143 9.16 19.81 11.20
C VAL A 143 8.14 18.75 11.62
N GLY A 144 8.50 17.88 12.54
CA GLY A 144 7.63 16.81 13.04
C GLY A 144 6.36 17.36 13.71
N MET A 145 6.50 18.39 14.54
CA MET A 145 5.36 19.06 15.19
C MET A 145 4.37 19.64 14.17
N LYS A 146 4.86 20.29 13.10
CA LYS A 146 4.00 20.77 12.01
C LYS A 146 3.24 19.64 11.31
N MET A 147 3.86 18.45 11.18
CA MET A 147 3.19 17.30 10.59
C MET A 147 2.16 16.70 11.55
N LEU A 148 2.45 16.62 12.85
CA LEU A 148 1.48 16.21 13.86
C LEU A 148 0.29 17.18 13.95
N GLU A 149 0.53 18.46 13.83
CA GLU A 149 -0.53 19.48 13.77
C GLU A 149 -1.44 19.28 12.55
N LYS A 150 -0.85 19.04 11.35
CA LYS A 150 -1.60 18.73 10.12
C LYS A 150 -2.55 17.54 10.26
N VAL A 151 -2.19 16.55 11.09
CA VAL A 151 -3.02 15.35 11.31
C VAL A 151 -3.83 15.45 12.63
N GLY A 152 -3.85 16.62 13.28
CA GLY A 152 -4.65 16.86 14.50
C GLY A 152 -4.13 16.11 15.73
N LEU A 153 -2.81 15.94 15.89
CA LEU A 153 -2.18 15.20 16.99
C LEU A 153 -1.02 15.97 17.65
N ALA A 154 -0.99 17.30 17.56
CA ALA A 154 0.06 18.10 18.19
C ALA A 154 0.10 17.91 19.72
N ASP A 155 -1.06 17.77 20.37
CA ASP A 155 -1.23 17.51 21.80
C ASP A 155 -0.84 16.08 22.23
N ARG A 156 -0.54 15.20 21.27
CA ARG A 156 -0.15 13.80 21.46
C ARG A 156 1.30 13.50 21.07
N ALA A 157 2.11 14.53 20.85
CA ALA A 157 3.51 14.42 20.38
C ALA A 157 4.36 13.48 21.25
N ASP A 158 4.18 13.50 22.56
CA ASP A 158 4.93 12.71 23.53
C ASP A 158 4.31 11.34 23.84
N TYR A 159 3.18 10.99 23.21
CA TYR A 159 2.50 9.71 23.44
C TYR A 159 3.20 8.59 22.68
N TYR A 160 3.35 7.45 23.34
CA TYR A 160 3.81 6.20 22.71
C TYR A 160 2.64 5.52 21.97
N PRO A 161 2.92 4.67 20.94
CA PRO A 161 1.86 4.00 20.17
C PRO A 161 0.82 3.28 21.02
N ARG A 162 1.21 2.64 22.13
CA ARG A 162 0.29 1.96 23.06
C ARG A 162 -0.74 2.88 23.75
N GLN A 163 -0.48 4.18 23.75
CA GLN A 163 -1.34 5.21 24.37
C GLN A 163 -2.25 5.88 23.34
N LEU A 164 -2.11 5.51 22.06
CA LEU A 164 -2.86 6.06 20.95
C LEU A 164 -3.90 5.03 20.45
N SER A 165 -5.10 5.51 20.07
CA SER A 165 -6.08 4.69 19.36
C SER A 165 -5.55 4.25 17.99
N GLY A 166 -6.17 3.23 17.36
CA GLY A 166 -5.79 2.79 16.02
C GLY A 166 -5.77 3.93 14.99
N GLY A 167 -6.81 4.76 14.98
CA GLY A 167 -6.88 5.93 14.09
C GLY A 167 -5.83 7.00 14.38
N GLN A 168 -5.49 7.21 15.66
CA GLN A 168 -4.39 8.10 16.03
C GLN A 168 -3.05 7.54 15.55
N GLN A 169 -2.82 6.23 15.72
CA GLN A 169 -1.61 5.56 15.20
C GLN A 169 -1.50 5.68 13.68
N GLN A 170 -2.62 5.53 12.95
CA GLN A 170 -2.64 5.69 11.50
C GLN A 170 -2.34 7.14 11.09
N ARG A 171 -2.90 8.12 11.81
CA ARG A 171 -2.59 9.54 11.58
C ARG A 171 -1.11 9.86 11.84
N VAL A 172 -0.48 9.27 12.87
CA VAL A 172 0.99 9.37 13.07
C VAL A 172 1.76 8.73 11.92
N SER A 173 1.31 7.57 11.40
CA SER A 173 1.91 6.93 10.23
C SER A 173 1.85 7.82 8.98
N ILE A 174 0.72 8.49 8.76
CA ILE A 174 0.55 9.46 7.67
C ILE A 174 1.47 10.67 7.88
N ALA A 175 1.52 11.25 9.10
CA ALA A 175 2.43 12.35 9.41
C ALA A 175 3.89 12.01 9.13
N ARG A 176 4.32 10.79 9.50
CA ARG A 176 5.66 10.25 9.18
C ARG A 176 5.91 10.15 7.68
N ALA A 177 4.90 9.75 6.91
CA ALA A 177 4.99 9.66 5.46
C ALA A 177 5.14 11.04 4.81
N LEU A 178 4.43 12.05 5.34
CA LEU A 178 4.39 13.41 4.81
C LEU A 178 5.59 14.29 5.16
N VAL A 179 6.40 13.89 6.12
CA VAL A 179 7.52 14.72 6.63
C VAL A 179 8.50 15.19 5.55
N ARG A 180 8.49 14.53 4.38
CA ARG A 180 9.30 14.88 3.22
C ARG A 180 8.56 15.67 2.15
N ASN A 181 7.28 15.91 2.35
CA ASN A 181 6.38 16.54 1.36
C ASN A 181 6.45 15.84 -0.01
N PRO A 182 6.23 14.52 -0.09
CA PRO A 182 6.35 13.75 -1.34
C PRO A 182 5.21 14.11 -2.30
N PRO A 183 5.45 14.21 -3.61
CA PRO A 183 4.38 14.47 -4.58
C PRO A 183 3.38 13.31 -4.73
N VAL A 184 3.79 12.07 -4.39
CA VAL A 184 2.93 10.87 -4.51
C VAL A 184 2.81 10.16 -3.16
N ILE A 185 1.58 9.84 -2.78
CA ILE A 185 1.22 9.05 -1.60
C ILE A 185 0.68 7.70 -2.08
N LEU A 186 1.33 6.62 -1.66
CA LEU A 186 0.92 5.24 -1.89
C LEU A 186 0.31 4.70 -0.59
N ALA A 187 -0.98 4.40 -0.56
CA ALA A 187 -1.69 3.96 0.63
C ALA A 187 -2.22 2.52 0.46
N ASP A 188 -1.66 1.58 1.21
CA ASP A 188 -2.01 0.16 1.19
C ASP A 188 -3.05 -0.11 2.27
N GLU A 189 -4.32 -0.19 1.88
CA GLU A 189 -5.48 -0.41 2.78
C GLU A 189 -5.44 0.47 4.04
N PRO A 190 -5.35 1.82 3.93
CA PRO A 190 -5.05 2.70 5.06
C PRO A 190 -6.12 2.70 6.16
N THR A 191 -7.28 2.13 5.89
CA THR A 191 -8.42 2.02 6.82
C THR A 191 -8.74 0.58 7.22
N GLY A 192 -8.07 -0.41 6.65
CA GLY A 192 -8.40 -1.84 6.81
C GLY A 192 -8.29 -2.40 8.25
N ALA A 193 -7.62 -1.67 9.15
CA ALA A 193 -7.51 -2.03 10.57
C ALA A 193 -8.34 -1.11 11.49
N LEU A 194 -9.25 -0.29 10.93
CA LEU A 194 -10.00 0.74 11.65
C LEU A 194 -11.50 0.47 11.60
N ASP A 195 -12.22 0.95 12.61
CA ASP A 195 -13.68 1.04 12.55
C ASP A 195 -14.13 2.06 11.48
N SER A 196 -15.38 1.98 11.06
CA SER A 196 -15.94 2.80 9.97
C SER A 196 -15.90 4.32 10.23
N HIS A 197 -16.01 4.75 11.49
CA HIS A 197 -15.94 6.19 11.83
C HIS A 197 -14.52 6.70 11.69
N THR A 198 -13.59 6.03 12.33
CA THR A 198 -12.15 6.36 12.29
C THR A 198 -11.57 6.21 10.89
N GLY A 199 -12.05 5.23 10.11
CA GLY A 199 -11.69 5.06 8.70
C GLY A 199 -12.06 6.28 7.86
N ARG A 200 -13.27 6.84 8.05
CA ARG A 200 -13.70 8.08 7.35
C ARG A 200 -12.82 9.28 7.71
N GLU A 201 -12.38 9.43 8.96
CA GLU A 201 -11.45 10.49 9.34
C GLU A 201 -10.11 10.40 8.61
N VAL A 202 -9.57 9.17 8.48
CA VAL A 202 -8.31 8.92 7.76
C VAL A 202 -8.47 9.19 6.27
N LEU A 203 -9.58 8.80 5.66
CA LEU A 203 -9.87 9.10 4.24
C LEU A 203 -10.04 10.62 4.04
N GLY A 204 -10.73 11.31 4.93
CA GLY A 204 -10.86 12.78 4.90
C GLY A 204 -9.49 13.47 4.96
N LEU A 205 -8.55 12.93 5.71
CA LEU A 205 -7.18 13.44 5.73
C LEU A 205 -6.47 13.22 4.39
N LEU A 206 -6.59 12.05 3.76
CA LEU A 206 -6.02 11.79 2.43
C LEU A 206 -6.62 12.72 1.36
N GLN A 207 -7.93 12.98 1.42
CA GLN A 207 -8.60 13.95 0.54
C GLN A 207 -8.09 15.40 0.77
N GLN A 208 -7.81 15.78 2.03
CA GLN A 208 -7.21 17.10 2.31
C GLN A 208 -5.80 17.20 1.71
N LEU A 209 -5.02 16.14 1.75
CA LEU A 209 -3.68 16.09 1.15
C LEU A 209 -3.75 16.20 -0.39
N HIS A 210 -4.71 15.51 -1.00
CA HIS A 210 -5.00 15.67 -2.43
C HIS A 210 -5.29 17.14 -2.78
N LYS A 211 -6.18 17.82 -2.03
CA LYS A 211 -6.48 19.25 -2.22
C LYS A 211 -5.26 20.16 -2.05
N GLN A 212 -4.22 19.71 -1.35
CA GLN A 212 -2.93 20.39 -1.21
C GLN A 212 -1.96 20.08 -2.37
N GLY A 213 -2.38 19.31 -3.38
CA GLY A 213 -1.63 19.02 -4.60
C GLY A 213 -0.85 17.70 -4.58
N HIS A 214 -1.08 16.84 -3.59
CA HIS A 214 -0.53 15.48 -3.62
C HIS A 214 -1.33 14.57 -4.56
N THR A 215 -0.64 13.72 -5.30
CA THR A 215 -1.25 12.60 -6.03
C THR A 215 -1.41 11.43 -5.06
N VAL A 216 -2.58 10.80 -5.03
CA VAL A 216 -2.89 9.72 -4.09
C VAL A 216 -3.24 8.45 -4.85
N VAL A 217 -2.50 7.37 -4.60
CA VAL A 217 -2.82 6.01 -5.06
C VAL A 217 -3.19 5.19 -3.84
N LEU A 218 -4.44 4.80 -3.76
CA LEU A 218 -5.05 4.10 -2.63
C LEU A 218 -5.40 2.67 -3.04
N ILE A 219 -5.01 1.67 -2.26
CA ILE A 219 -5.51 0.31 -2.39
C ILE A 219 -6.64 0.09 -1.39
N THR A 220 -7.71 -0.53 -1.86
CA THR A 220 -8.81 -1.00 -1.01
C THR A 220 -9.49 -2.22 -1.64
N HIS A 221 -10.18 -3.00 -0.82
CA HIS A 221 -11.14 -4.02 -1.26
C HIS A 221 -12.59 -3.57 -0.99
N ASP A 222 -12.79 -2.39 -0.44
CA ASP A 222 -14.09 -1.81 -0.09
C ASP A 222 -14.56 -0.84 -1.18
N ASN A 223 -15.66 -1.21 -1.84
CA ASN A 223 -16.30 -0.40 -2.88
C ASN A 223 -16.70 0.99 -2.35
N SER A 224 -17.15 1.09 -1.09
CA SER A 224 -17.60 2.35 -0.49
C SER A 224 -16.48 3.36 -0.29
N ILE A 225 -15.24 2.86 -0.19
CA ILE A 225 -14.03 3.67 -0.12
C ILE A 225 -13.58 4.04 -1.55
N ALA A 226 -13.60 3.07 -2.45
CA ALA A 226 -13.11 3.25 -3.82
C ALA A 226 -13.89 4.32 -4.59
N VAL A 227 -15.22 4.41 -4.40
CA VAL A 227 -16.06 5.44 -5.04
C VAL A 227 -15.75 6.88 -4.63
N GLN A 228 -14.95 7.07 -3.56
CA GLN A 228 -14.53 8.40 -3.12
C GLN A 228 -13.30 8.90 -3.90
N ALA A 229 -12.68 8.05 -4.72
CA ALA A 229 -11.62 8.43 -5.64
C ALA A 229 -12.21 8.99 -6.94
N ASP A 230 -11.43 9.74 -7.70
CA ASP A 230 -11.83 10.28 -9.00
C ASP A 230 -11.86 9.15 -10.06
N ARG A 231 -11.00 8.15 -9.91
CA ARG A 231 -10.78 7.05 -10.85
C ARG A 231 -10.52 5.75 -10.12
N ILE A 232 -11.08 4.66 -10.64
CA ILE A 232 -10.82 3.30 -10.16
C ILE A 232 -10.05 2.51 -11.21
N ILE A 233 -9.03 1.81 -10.75
CA ILE A 233 -8.32 0.76 -11.49
C ILE A 233 -8.64 -0.57 -10.81
N ARG A 234 -9.33 -1.48 -11.52
CA ARG A 234 -9.65 -2.80 -10.98
C ARG A 234 -8.58 -3.80 -11.38
N LEU A 235 -7.99 -4.45 -10.37
CA LEU A 235 -6.96 -5.47 -10.53
C LEU A 235 -7.53 -6.84 -10.14
N GLU A 236 -7.52 -7.80 -11.07
CA GLU A 236 -7.93 -9.19 -10.86
C GLU A 236 -6.85 -10.11 -11.42
N ASP A 237 -6.51 -11.17 -10.69
CA ASP A 237 -5.52 -12.18 -11.09
C ASP A 237 -4.21 -11.59 -11.66
N GLY A 238 -3.76 -10.47 -11.09
CA GLY A 238 -2.53 -9.78 -11.49
C GLY A 238 -2.61 -8.99 -12.78
N GLN A 239 -3.80 -8.69 -13.28
CA GLN A 239 -4.04 -7.90 -14.50
C GLN A 239 -5.03 -6.77 -14.24
N VAL A 240 -4.90 -5.66 -14.97
CA VAL A 240 -5.88 -4.57 -14.97
C VAL A 240 -7.05 -5.01 -15.86
N VAL A 241 -8.25 -5.10 -15.27
CA VAL A 241 -9.49 -5.48 -15.96
C VAL A 241 -10.44 -4.30 -16.16
N TYR A 242 -10.25 -3.21 -15.44
CA TYR A 242 -10.98 -1.96 -15.60
C TYR A 242 -10.09 -0.77 -15.23
N ASP A 243 -10.23 0.32 -15.93
CA ASP A 243 -9.56 1.58 -15.67
C ASP A 243 -10.44 2.75 -16.16
N GLY A 244 -11.07 3.47 -15.23
CA GLY A 244 -12.00 4.52 -15.60
C GLY A 244 -12.70 5.20 -14.42
N ASP A 245 -13.87 5.81 -14.71
CA ASP A 245 -14.69 6.55 -13.76
C ASP A 245 -15.08 5.69 -12.56
N SER A 246 -14.95 6.25 -11.34
CA SER A 246 -15.25 5.54 -10.09
C SER A 246 -16.74 5.22 -9.91
N HIS A 247 -17.64 5.87 -10.65
CA HIS A 247 -19.09 5.68 -10.58
C HIS A 247 -19.64 4.74 -11.67
N ALA A 248 -18.77 4.26 -12.58
CA ALA A 248 -19.19 3.31 -13.60
C ALA A 248 -19.55 1.94 -12.95
N PRO A 249 -20.62 1.25 -13.41
CA PRO A 249 -20.99 -0.06 -12.87
C PRO A 249 -19.86 -1.09 -12.93
N GLU A 250 -19.04 -1.04 -13.97
CA GLU A 250 -17.90 -1.93 -14.20
C GLU A 250 -16.73 -1.68 -13.24
N ALA A 251 -16.71 -0.52 -12.58
CA ALA A 251 -15.66 -0.17 -11.62
C ALA A 251 -15.69 -1.03 -10.37
N MET A 252 -16.87 -1.51 -9.96
CA MET A 252 -17.09 -2.18 -8.69
C MET A 252 -16.73 -3.67 -8.75
N VAL A 253 -16.17 -4.18 -7.66
CA VAL A 253 -16.03 -5.61 -7.45
C VAL A 253 -17.41 -6.16 -7.08
N GLN A 254 -17.93 -7.06 -7.90
CA GLN A 254 -19.17 -7.74 -7.58
C GLN A 254 -18.94 -8.67 -6.37
N PRO A 255 -19.90 -8.79 -5.43
CA PRO A 255 -19.83 -9.79 -4.39
C PRO A 255 -19.76 -11.16 -5.05
N THR A 256 -18.78 -11.99 -4.66
CA THR A 256 -18.72 -13.38 -5.12
C THR A 256 -19.99 -14.05 -4.61
N LEU A 257 -20.93 -14.35 -5.51
CA LEU A 257 -22.07 -15.19 -5.19
C LEU A 257 -21.49 -16.54 -4.77
N LEU A 258 -21.58 -16.87 -3.48
CA LEU A 258 -21.31 -18.23 -3.03
C LEU A 258 -22.23 -19.14 -3.83
N PRO A 259 -21.75 -20.25 -4.39
CA PRO A 259 -22.63 -21.21 -5.05
C PRO A 259 -23.72 -21.61 -4.05
N GLU A 260 -24.97 -21.45 -4.45
CA GLU A 260 -26.12 -21.88 -3.66
C GLU A 260 -25.88 -23.34 -3.27
N THR A 261 -25.83 -23.59 -1.97
CA THR A 261 -25.80 -24.95 -1.46
C THR A 261 -27.08 -25.61 -1.94
N PRO A 262 -27.03 -26.73 -2.69
CA PRO A 262 -28.27 -27.40 -3.11
C PRO A 262 -29.07 -27.75 -1.87
N GLU A 263 -30.30 -27.24 -1.78
CA GLU A 263 -31.26 -27.64 -0.77
C GLU A 263 -31.36 -29.17 -0.80
N LYS A 264 -31.07 -29.79 0.32
CA LYS A 264 -31.35 -31.20 0.50
C LYS A 264 -32.87 -31.35 0.42
N GLU A 265 -33.36 -31.90 -0.67
CA GLU A 265 -34.72 -32.46 -0.69
C GLU A 265 -34.85 -33.44 0.46
N GLU A 266 -35.55 -33.05 1.52
CA GLU A 266 -36.12 -33.99 2.50
C GLU A 266 -37.15 -34.85 1.76
N GLN A 267 -36.75 -36.07 1.41
CA GLN A 267 -37.72 -37.07 1.03
C GLN A 267 -38.40 -37.56 2.29
N ALA A 268 -39.71 -37.30 2.37
CA ALA A 268 -40.64 -37.89 3.32
C ALA A 268 -40.87 -39.40 3.07
#